data_e8d9362ea8b9083180cb753d2b446e73
#
_entry.id   e8d9362ea8b9083180cb753d2b446e73
#
_cell.length_a   1.000
_cell.length_b   1.000
_cell.length_c   1.000
_cell.angle_alpha   90.00
_cell.angle_beta   90.00
_cell.angle_gamma   90.00
#
_symmetry.space_group_name_H-M   'P 1'
#
loop_
_entity.id
_entity.type
_entity.pdbx_description
1 polymer ?
#
loop_
_entity_poly.entity_id
_entity_poly.type
_entity_poly.pdbx_seq_one_letter_code
_entity_poly.pdbx_strand_id
1 'polypeptide(L)'
;NLFYKKIKQKTVGWKIGAVAKEVQIEEGFDGPVPGKIFENTILHSKCEINYKDIPFSNIECEYAFKFDQDYKINDDLVNNLENIKLFTAIDITSSRYEQNSKSSFNKLTQMYLGIADHGNGGKIIIGNEIKNWININVNKVKIKLNINNQIIEPFFTGEKRIDPRFSLKAFVDEFKDKDIAFKKGDYLLCGSLIQPYNIKEKDHININYENLGKFEIKII
;
A
#
# COMPACT_ATOMS: atom_id res chain seq x y z
N ASN A 1 2.99 -18.97 12.77
CA ASN A 1 4.06 -18.03 12.46
C ASN A 1 4.61 -17.44 13.76
N LEU A 2 5.87 -17.76 14.10
CA LEU A 2 6.53 -17.40 15.36
C LEU A 2 6.70 -15.88 15.52
N PHE A 3 6.90 -15.16 14.44
CA PHE A 3 7.09 -13.71 14.42
C PHE A 3 5.84 -12.98 14.93
N TYR A 4 4.66 -13.30 14.40
CA TYR A 4 3.40 -12.68 14.80
C TYR A 4 3.03 -12.97 16.25
N LYS A 5 3.38 -14.15 16.78
CA LYS A 5 3.19 -14.47 18.20
C LYS A 5 4.05 -13.62 19.13
N LYS A 6 5.21 -13.14 18.65
CA LYS A 6 6.14 -12.31 19.43
C LYS A 6 5.78 -10.81 19.41
N ILE A 7 5.26 -10.29 18.31
CA ILE A 7 5.01 -8.84 18.15
C ILE A 7 3.85 -8.36 19.02
N LYS A 8 2.90 -9.23 19.39
CA LYS A 8 1.69 -8.89 20.17
C LYS A 8 0.88 -7.72 19.56
N GLN A 9 1.02 -7.47 18.26
CA GLN A 9 0.29 -6.42 17.54
C GLN A 9 -0.88 -7.03 16.80
N LYS A 10 -2.02 -6.34 16.84
CA LYS A 10 -3.21 -6.73 16.10
C LYS A 10 -3.02 -6.43 14.63
N THR A 11 -3.20 -7.44 13.78
CA THR A 11 -3.28 -7.26 12.34
C THR A 11 -4.67 -6.79 11.96
N VAL A 12 -4.76 -5.84 11.04
CA VAL A 12 -6.01 -5.22 10.56
C VAL A 12 -6.06 -5.18 9.03
N GLY A 13 -5.38 -6.10 8.39
CA GLY A 13 -5.41 -6.24 6.95
C GLY A 13 -4.08 -6.59 6.31
N TRP A 14 -4.02 -6.31 5.02
CA TRP A 14 -2.90 -6.62 4.15
C TRP A 14 -2.59 -5.47 3.21
N LYS A 15 -1.38 -5.43 2.72
CA LYS A 15 -0.97 -4.68 1.53
C LYS A 15 -0.48 -5.67 0.48
N ILE A 16 -0.59 -5.29 -0.79
CA ILE A 16 -0.07 -6.04 -1.90
C ILE A 16 0.60 -5.08 -2.90
N GLY A 17 1.89 -5.28 -3.11
CA GLY A 17 2.68 -4.51 -4.07
C GLY A 17 3.11 -5.35 -5.26
N ALA A 18 3.76 -4.71 -6.24
CA ALA A 18 4.31 -5.34 -7.43
C ALA A 18 3.31 -6.23 -8.20
N VAL A 19 2.05 -5.76 -8.29
CA VAL A 19 0.97 -6.49 -8.98
C VAL A 19 1.16 -6.47 -10.50
N ALA A 20 1.68 -5.35 -11.06
CA ALA A 20 1.96 -5.23 -12.49
C ALA A 20 3.10 -6.16 -12.92
N LYS A 21 2.87 -6.92 -13.99
CA LYS A 21 3.86 -7.88 -14.50
C LYS A 21 5.16 -7.20 -14.95
N GLU A 22 5.05 -6.00 -15.51
CA GLU A 22 6.22 -5.20 -15.90
C GLU A 22 7.09 -4.88 -14.68
N VAL A 23 6.48 -4.52 -13.55
CA VAL A 23 7.21 -4.23 -12.31
C VAL A 23 7.92 -5.48 -11.81
N GLN A 24 7.26 -6.64 -11.86
CA GLN A 24 7.87 -7.93 -11.48
C GLN A 24 9.10 -8.25 -12.35
N ILE A 25 8.98 -8.06 -13.67
CA ILE A 25 10.08 -8.29 -14.61
C ILE A 25 11.26 -7.33 -14.34
N GLU A 26 10.97 -6.03 -14.17
CA GLU A 26 12.00 -5.02 -13.88
C GLU A 26 12.72 -5.29 -12.56
N GLU A 27 12.00 -5.76 -11.56
CA GLU A 27 12.55 -6.10 -10.24
C GLU A 27 13.17 -7.50 -10.18
N GLY A 28 12.96 -8.32 -11.22
CA GLY A 28 13.61 -9.63 -11.37
C GLY A 28 13.04 -10.73 -10.46
N PHE A 29 11.72 -10.69 -10.20
CA PHE A 29 11.01 -11.74 -9.48
C PHE A 29 9.65 -12.03 -10.12
N ASP A 30 8.96 -13.06 -9.64
CA ASP A 30 7.63 -13.45 -10.08
C ASP A 30 6.65 -13.42 -8.90
N GLY A 31 5.45 -12.90 -9.16
CA GLY A 31 4.39 -12.77 -8.17
C GLY A 31 4.38 -11.44 -7.38
N PRO A 32 3.27 -11.16 -6.71
CA PRO A 32 3.11 -9.95 -5.93
C PRO A 32 3.86 -10.01 -4.59
N VAL A 33 4.07 -8.85 -4.00
CA VAL A 33 4.74 -8.68 -2.69
C VAL A 33 3.69 -8.37 -1.61
N PRO A 34 3.28 -9.37 -0.81
CA PRO A 34 2.32 -9.15 0.27
C PRO A 34 2.99 -8.63 1.55
N GLY A 35 2.22 -7.87 2.33
CA GLY A 35 2.61 -7.44 3.67
C GLY A 35 1.41 -7.40 4.62
N LYS A 36 1.65 -7.55 5.93
CA LYS A 36 0.62 -7.38 6.95
C LYS A 36 0.50 -5.92 7.37
N ILE A 37 -0.72 -5.47 7.62
CA ILE A 37 -1.01 -4.17 8.22
C ILE A 37 -1.29 -4.37 9.70
N PHE A 38 -0.66 -3.55 10.53
CA PHE A 38 -0.87 -3.54 11.98
C PHE A 38 -1.71 -2.32 12.39
N GLU A 39 -2.57 -2.48 13.41
CA GLU A 39 -3.50 -1.44 13.86
C GLU A 39 -2.77 -0.13 14.23
N ASN A 40 -1.62 -0.23 14.89
CA ASN A 40 -0.82 0.93 15.32
C ASN A 40 -0.06 1.64 14.18
N THR A 41 -0.14 1.12 12.96
CA THR A 41 0.48 1.77 11.78
C THR A 41 -0.52 2.62 11.00
N ILE A 42 -1.82 2.53 11.29
CA ILE A 42 -2.86 3.28 10.58
C ILE A 42 -2.99 4.68 11.16
N LEU A 43 -2.96 5.66 10.26
CA LEU A 43 -3.20 7.07 10.52
C LEU A 43 -4.35 7.58 9.65
N HIS A 44 -4.79 8.79 9.91
CA HIS A 44 -5.79 9.50 9.11
C HIS A 44 -5.22 10.78 8.52
N SER A 45 -5.84 11.31 7.47
CA SER A 45 -5.43 12.56 6.81
C SER A 45 -5.27 13.71 7.81
N LYS A 46 -4.28 14.56 7.58
CA LYS A 46 -3.66 15.54 8.49
C LYS A 46 -2.98 14.84 9.66
N CYS A 47 -1.77 14.40 9.43
CA CYS A 47 -0.95 13.75 10.47
C CYS A 47 0.48 14.27 10.47
N GLU A 48 1.11 14.11 11.61
CA GLU A 48 2.54 14.29 11.81
C GLU A 48 3.17 12.93 12.10
N ILE A 49 4.30 12.64 11.48
CA ILE A 49 5.01 11.36 11.59
C ILE A 49 6.44 11.65 12.00
N ASN A 50 6.88 11.04 13.09
CA ASN A 50 8.27 11.16 13.50
C ASN A 50 9.16 10.36 12.54
N TYR A 51 10.16 11.01 11.95
CA TYR A 51 11.06 10.39 10.98
C TYR A 51 11.80 9.16 11.55
N LYS A 52 12.08 9.17 12.86
CA LYS A 52 12.72 8.03 13.55
C LYS A 52 11.87 6.76 13.54
N ASP A 53 10.54 6.90 13.42
CA ASP A 53 9.60 5.76 13.35
C ASP A 53 9.50 5.15 11.96
N ILE A 54 10.06 5.81 10.94
CA ILE A 54 9.98 5.43 9.53
C ILE A 54 11.36 5.52 8.84
N PRO A 55 12.40 4.81 9.33
CA PRO A 55 13.71 4.87 8.71
C PRO A 55 13.67 4.41 7.24
N PHE A 56 14.49 5.04 6.40
CA PHE A 56 14.63 4.71 4.96
C PHE A 56 13.29 4.68 4.23
N SER A 57 12.46 5.71 4.42
CA SER A 57 11.08 5.73 3.98
C SER A 57 10.91 6.30 2.58
N ASN A 58 9.90 5.74 1.89
CA ASN A 58 9.35 6.30 0.67
C ASN A 58 7.84 6.53 0.86
N ILE A 59 7.29 7.44 0.06
CA ILE A 59 5.86 7.68 -0.02
C ILE A 59 5.30 7.07 -1.29
N GLU A 60 4.16 6.43 -1.17
CA GLU A 60 3.39 5.82 -2.24
C GLU A 60 1.93 6.28 -2.16
N CYS A 61 1.37 6.64 -3.31
CA CYS A 61 -0.06 6.96 -3.43
C CYS A 61 -0.81 5.70 -3.82
N GLU A 62 -1.85 5.35 -3.07
CA GLU A 62 -2.57 4.09 -3.24
C GLU A 62 -4.08 4.24 -3.15
N TYR A 63 -4.77 3.15 -3.40
CA TYR A 63 -6.13 2.91 -2.94
C TYR A 63 -6.13 1.83 -1.85
N ALA A 64 -7.16 1.84 -1.01
CA ALA A 64 -7.37 0.81 -0.01
C ALA A 64 -8.81 0.31 -0.01
N PHE A 65 -9.02 -0.98 -0.15
CA PHE A 65 -10.30 -1.59 0.18
C PHE A 65 -10.49 -1.63 1.69
N LYS A 66 -11.74 -1.51 2.13
CA LYS A 66 -12.16 -1.77 3.51
C LYS A 66 -13.33 -2.74 3.50
N PHE A 67 -13.19 -3.82 4.23
CA PHE A 67 -14.18 -4.88 4.30
C PHE A 67 -15.20 -4.59 5.40
N ASP A 68 -16.49 -4.61 5.07
CA ASP A 68 -17.60 -4.30 6.00
C ASP A 68 -18.13 -5.50 6.78
N GLN A 69 -17.71 -6.69 6.40
CA GLN A 69 -17.98 -7.96 7.05
C GLN A 69 -16.79 -8.91 6.91
N ASP A 70 -16.90 -10.13 7.47
CA ASP A 70 -15.89 -11.16 7.28
C ASP A 70 -16.01 -11.78 5.87
N TYR A 71 -14.86 -11.90 5.17
CA TYR A 71 -14.79 -12.51 3.86
C TYR A 71 -13.75 -13.62 3.82
N LYS A 72 -14.14 -14.77 3.31
CA LYS A 72 -13.16 -15.78 2.86
C LYS A 72 -12.45 -15.30 1.62
N ILE A 73 -11.18 -15.63 1.51
CA ILE A 73 -10.40 -15.32 0.30
C ILE A 73 -10.66 -16.43 -0.73
N ASN A 74 -11.53 -16.15 -1.66
CA ASN A 74 -11.93 -17.02 -2.75
C ASN A 74 -12.36 -16.20 -3.97
N ASP A 75 -12.65 -16.85 -5.08
CA ASP A 75 -13.04 -16.18 -6.32
C ASP A 75 -14.37 -15.40 -6.19
N ASP A 76 -15.26 -15.76 -5.26
CA ASP A 76 -16.50 -15.01 -5.01
C ASP A 76 -16.24 -13.61 -4.51
N LEU A 77 -15.14 -13.40 -3.77
CA LEU A 77 -14.77 -12.08 -3.26
C LEU A 77 -14.53 -11.06 -4.38
N VAL A 78 -13.95 -11.50 -5.50
CA VAL A 78 -13.69 -10.64 -6.66
C VAL A 78 -14.97 -10.32 -7.43
N ASN A 79 -15.97 -11.18 -7.37
CA ASN A 79 -17.23 -11.04 -8.08
C ASN A 79 -18.28 -10.22 -7.30
N ASN A 80 -18.10 -10.02 -5.99
CA ASN A 80 -19.08 -9.38 -5.11
C ASN A 80 -18.53 -8.09 -4.47
N LEU A 81 -18.18 -7.11 -5.31
CA LEU A 81 -17.52 -5.87 -4.89
C LEU A 81 -18.47 -4.82 -4.29
N GLU A 82 -19.79 -4.98 -4.42
CA GLU A 82 -20.79 -3.96 -4.06
C GLU A 82 -20.77 -3.57 -2.59
N ASN A 83 -20.39 -4.52 -1.72
CA ASN A 83 -20.32 -4.30 -0.28
C ASN A 83 -18.91 -3.97 0.22
N ILE A 84 -17.96 -3.79 -0.69
CA ILE A 84 -16.59 -3.45 -0.34
C ILE A 84 -16.37 -1.96 -0.62
N LYS A 85 -15.92 -1.24 0.38
CA LYS A 85 -15.63 0.19 0.27
C LYS A 85 -14.22 0.41 -0.26
N LEU A 86 -14.06 1.46 -1.07
CA LEU A 86 -12.74 1.90 -1.55
C LEU A 86 -12.42 3.28 -0.98
N PHE A 87 -11.18 3.45 -0.57
CA PHE A 87 -10.64 4.69 0.00
C PHE A 87 -9.42 5.15 -0.79
N THR A 88 -9.17 6.46 -0.81
CA THR A 88 -7.83 6.95 -1.11
C THR A 88 -6.91 6.61 0.06
N ALA A 89 -5.66 6.27 -0.23
CA ALA A 89 -4.69 5.89 0.80
C ALA A 89 -3.28 6.34 0.44
N ILE A 90 -2.43 6.46 1.45
CA ILE A 90 -1.00 6.66 1.32
C ILE A 90 -0.30 5.55 2.08
N ASP A 91 0.68 4.92 1.45
CA ASP A 91 1.63 4.04 2.11
C ASP A 91 2.96 4.77 2.31
N ILE A 92 3.36 4.94 3.54
CA ILE A 92 4.73 5.33 3.89
C ILE A 92 5.47 4.03 4.14
N THR A 93 6.18 3.56 3.14
CA THR A 93 7.03 2.38 3.29
C THR A 93 8.25 2.72 4.14
N SER A 94 8.75 1.75 4.90
CA SER A 94 9.91 1.92 5.77
C SER A 94 10.66 0.60 5.90
N SER A 95 11.96 0.61 5.70
CA SER A 95 12.79 -0.59 5.83
C SER A 95 13.48 -0.63 7.18
N ARG A 96 13.42 -1.79 7.84
CA ARG A 96 14.21 -2.07 9.04
C ARG A 96 15.62 -2.61 8.71
N TYR A 97 15.89 -2.82 7.43
CA TYR A 97 17.23 -3.18 6.95
C TYR A 97 17.99 -1.94 6.51
N GLU A 98 19.25 -1.82 6.91
CA GLU A 98 20.12 -0.75 6.42
C GLU A 98 20.27 -0.83 4.90
N GLN A 99 20.14 0.31 4.22
CA GLN A 99 20.18 0.38 2.75
C GLN A 99 21.50 -0.18 2.19
N ASN A 100 22.62 0.10 2.84
CA ASN A 100 23.94 -0.37 2.39
C ASN A 100 24.07 -1.89 2.47
N SER A 101 23.52 -2.52 3.51
CA SER A 101 23.50 -3.99 3.61
C SER A 101 22.51 -4.61 2.64
N LYS A 102 21.36 -3.98 2.41
CA LYS A 102 20.34 -4.46 1.48
C LYS A 102 20.82 -4.40 0.03
N SER A 103 21.55 -3.36 -0.36
CA SER A 103 22.09 -3.18 -1.72
C SER A 103 23.15 -4.21 -2.10
N SER A 104 23.80 -4.88 -1.13
CA SER A 104 24.76 -5.96 -1.38
C SER A 104 24.13 -7.27 -1.84
N PHE A 105 22.81 -7.42 -1.66
CA PHE A 105 22.07 -8.61 -2.08
C PHE A 105 21.52 -8.49 -3.50
N ASN A 106 21.31 -9.63 -4.18
CA ASN A 106 20.60 -9.62 -5.44
C ASN A 106 19.11 -9.22 -5.24
N LYS A 107 18.44 -8.80 -6.32
CA LYS A 107 17.07 -8.30 -6.28
C LYS A 107 16.07 -9.28 -5.65
N LEU A 108 16.19 -10.57 -5.95
CA LEU A 108 15.31 -11.60 -5.37
C LEU A 108 15.45 -11.68 -3.85
N THR A 109 16.67 -11.65 -3.32
CA THR A 109 16.92 -11.60 -1.88
C THR A 109 16.36 -10.33 -1.26
N GLN A 110 16.54 -9.17 -1.93
CA GLN A 110 15.97 -7.90 -1.46
C GLN A 110 14.43 -7.97 -1.39
N MET A 111 13.78 -8.61 -2.36
CA MET A 111 12.34 -8.83 -2.33
C MET A 111 11.91 -9.71 -1.14
N TYR A 112 12.60 -10.84 -0.90
CA TYR A 112 12.30 -11.69 0.26
C TYR A 112 12.51 -10.98 1.59
N LEU A 113 13.53 -10.13 1.70
CA LEU A 113 13.71 -9.26 2.87
C LEU A 113 12.54 -8.28 3.02
N GLY A 114 12.08 -7.67 1.91
CA GLY A 114 10.90 -6.82 1.91
C GLY A 114 9.63 -7.55 2.37
N ILE A 115 9.39 -8.77 1.89
CA ILE A 115 8.25 -9.60 2.34
C ILE A 115 8.38 -9.93 3.84
N ALA A 116 9.56 -10.31 4.30
CA ALA A 116 9.83 -10.59 5.72
C ALA A 116 9.61 -9.35 6.59
N ASP A 117 9.81 -8.17 6.02
CA ASP A 117 9.59 -6.85 6.61
C ASP A 117 8.17 -6.30 6.32
N HIS A 118 7.20 -7.18 6.12
CA HIS A 118 5.80 -6.83 5.86
C HIS A 118 5.58 -5.93 4.63
N GLY A 119 6.31 -6.18 3.54
CA GLY A 119 6.31 -5.33 2.36
C GLY A 119 6.94 -3.96 2.63
N ASN A 120 8.01 -3.91 3.45
CA ASN A 120 8.59 -2.69 3.99
C ASN A 120 7.53 -1.83 4.73
N GLY A 121 6.72 -2.44 5.58
CA GLY A 121 5.60 -1.77 6.26
C GLY A 121 6.06 -0.66 7.20
N GLY A 122 5.57 0.55 7.00
CA GLY A 122 5.79 1.73 7.84
C GLY A 122 4.49 2.28 8.41
N LYS A 123 3.97 3.37 7.83
CA LYS A 123 2.70 4.00 8.22
C LYS A 123 1.73 4.02 7.04
N ILE A 124 0.46 3.83 7.31
CA ILE A 124 -0.60 3.88 6.31
C ILE A 124 -1.56 4.99 6.68
N ILE A 125 -1.83 5.91 5.75
CA ILE A 125 -2.76 7.00 5.98
C ILE A 125 -4.02 6.75 5.16
N ILE A 126 -5.15 6.51 5.82
CA ILE A 126 -6.44 6.31 5.17
C ILE A 126 -7.11 7.67 4.98
N GLY A 127 -7.48 7.95 3.75
CA GLY A 127 -8.16 9.18 3.34
C GLY A 127 -9.68 9.02 3.21
N ASN A 128 -10.24 9.63 2.19
CA ASN A 128 -11.68 9.66 1.98
C ASN A 128 -12.21 8.37 1.35
N GLU A 129 -13.42 7.96 1.75
CA GLU A 129 -14.18 6.94 1.04
C GLU A 129 -14.59 7.45 -0.35
N ILE A 130 -14.34 6.66 -1.35
CA ILE A 130 -14.74 6.91 -2.74
C ILE A 130 -16.14 6.34 -2.95
N LYS A 131 -17.14 7.21 -2.86
CA LYS A 131 -18.54 6.78 -3.05
C LYS A 131 -18.75 6.31 -4.49
N ASN A 132 -19.56 5.25 -4.66
CA ASN A 132 -19.88 4.66 -5.98
C ASN A 132 -18.63 4.31 -6.81
N TRP A 133 -17.54 3.93 -6.16
CA TRP A 133 -16.24 3.68 -6.78
C TRP A 133 -16.31 2.65 -7.94
N ILE A 134 -17.25 1.73 -7.90
CA ILE A 134 -17.46 0.72 -8.95
C ILE A 134 -17.70 1.38 -10.31
N ASN A 135 -18.39 2.52 -10.31
CA ASN A 135 -18.76 3.28 -11.51
C ASN A 135 -17.72 4.37 -11.87
N ILE A 136 -16.64 4.49 -11.13
CA ILE A 136 -15.58 5.48 -11.35
C ILE A 136 -14.39 4.78 -11.99
N ASN A 137 -13.84 5.37 -13.04
CA ASN A 137 -12.55 4.93 -13.57
C ASN A 137 -11.42 5.50 -12.71
N VAL A 138 -11.15 4.83 -11.59
CA VAL A 138 -10.15 5.28 -10.60
C VAL A 138 -8.73 5.34 -11.18
N ASN A 139 -8.44 4.59 -12.25
CA ASN A 139 -7.13 4.63 -12.91
C ASN A 139 -6.89 5.95 -13.68
N LYS A 140 -7.94 6.67 -14.03
CA LYS A 140 -7.83 7.98 -14.71
C LYS A 140 -7.77 9.16 -13.75
N VAL A 141 -7.94 8.94 -12.45
CA VAL A 141 -7.88 10.01 -11.45
C VAL A 141 -6.49 10.63 -11.43
N LYS A 142 -6.44 11.95 -11.58
CA LYS A 142 -5.18 12.69 -11.50
C LYS A 142 -4.77 12.85 -10.04
N ILE A 143 -3.53 12.51 -9.76
CA ILE A 143 -2.93 12.70 -8.44
C ILE A 143 -1.86 13.80 -8.58
N LYS A 144 -1.83 14.73 -7.64
CA LYS A 144 -0.77 15.73 -7.53
C LYS A 144 -0.06 15.51 -6.20
N LEU A 145 1.23 15.22 -6.26
CA LEU A 145 2.12 15.14 -5.10
C LEU A 145 2.96 16.41 -5.04
N ASN A 146 2.91 17.10 -3.93
CA ASN A 146 3.73 18.28 -3.65
C ASN A 146 4.52 18.05 -2.37
N ILE A 147 5.82 18.20 -2.43
CA ILE A 147 6.72 18.10 -1.28
C ILE A 147 7.51 19.41 -1.18
N ASN A 148 7.38 20.13 -0.07
CA ASN A 148 8.07 21.40 0.18
C ASN A 148 7.84 22.43 -0.95
N ASN A 149 6.59 22.53 -1.43
CA ASN A 149 6.18 23.38 -2.56
C ASN A 149 6.74 22.98 -3.93
N GLN A 150 7.37 21.82 -4.05
CA GLN A 150 7.79 21.25 -5.33
C GLN A 150 6.81 20.19 -5.80
N ILE A 151 6.36 20.31 -7.05
CA ILE A 151 5.50 19.29 -7.66
C ILE A 151 6.39 18.10 -8.06
N ILE A 152 6.00 16.92 -7.60
CA ILE A 152 6.65 15.66 -7.92
C ILE A 152 5.74 14.90 -8.88
N GLU A 153 6.30 14.43 -9.99
CA GLU A 153 5.54 13.70 -11.04
C GLU A 153 6.06 12.27 -11.25
N PRO A 154 6.07 11.42 -10.23
CA PRO A 154 6.53 10.04 -10.36
C PRO A 154 5.41 9.08 -10.75
N PHE A 155 4.42 9.51 -11.54
CA PHE A 155 3.19 8.75 -11.77
C PHE A 155 3.40 7.59 -12.73
N PHE A 156 2.90 6.43 -12.32
CA PHE A 156 2.77 5.31 -13.23
C PHE A 156 1.70 5.57 -14.29
N THR A 157 1.98 5.13 -15.52
CA THR A 157 1.08 5.16 -16.67
C THR A 157 1.00 3.78 -17.29
N GLY A 158 0.04 3.58 -18.20
CA GLY A 158 -0.11 2.29 -18.89
C GLY A 158 -0.36 1.14 -17.92
N GLU A 159 0.29 0.03 -18.16
CA GLU A 159 0.11 -1.23 -17.43
C GLU A 159 0.70 -1.22 -16.02
N LYS A 160 1.62 -0.30 -15.73
CA LYS A 160 2.14 -0.12 -14.35
C LYS A 160 1.12 0.52 -13.41
N ARG A 161 0.13 1.23 -13.94
CA ARG A 161 -0.95 1.83 -13.15
C ARG A 161 -2.09 0.86 -12.98
N ILE A 162 -2.07 0.10 -11.89
CA ILE A 162 -3.00 -0.99 -11.64
C ILE A 162 -4.35 -0.48 -11.10
N ASP A 163 -5.43 -1.01 -11.66
CA ASP A 163 -6.77 -0.88 -11.09
C ASP A 163 -6.86 -1.69 -9.79
N PRO A 164 -7.43 -1.15 -8.69
CA PRO A 164 -7.52 -1.86 -7.42
C PRO A 164 -8.24 -3.21 -7.50
N ARG A 165 -9.13 -3.41 -8.49
CA ARG A 165 -9.79 -4.72 -8.73
C ARG A 165 -8.78 -5.79 -9.14
N PHE A 166 -7.76 -5.44 -9.92
CA PHE A 166 -6.68 -6.37 -10.27
C PHE A 166 -5.80 -6.69 -9.06
N SER A 167 -5.58 -5.72 -8.18
CA SER A 167 -4.84 -5.97 -6.92
C SER A 167 -5.59 -6.93 -6.01
N LEU A 168 -6.92 -6.77 -5.88
CA LEU A 168 -7.75 -7.73 -5.13
C LEU A 168 -7.71 -9.11 -5.78
N LYS A 169 -7.81 -9.19 -7.11
CA LYS A 169 -7.70 -10.47 -7.82
C LYS A 169 -6.36 -11.14 -7.60
N ALA A 170 -5.26 -10.41 -7.71
CA ALA A 170 -3.92 -10.92 -7.46
C ALA A 170 -3.76 -11.41 -6.01
N PHE A 171 -4.35 -10.72 -5.05
CA PHE A 171 -4.36 -11.15 -3.65
C PHE A 171 -5.15 -12.45 -3.48
N VAL A 172 -6.33 -12.56 -4.10
CA VAL A 172 -7.13 -13.79 -4.06
C VAL A 172 -6.37 -14.94 -4.70
N ASP A 173 -5.78 -14.75 -5.87
CA ASP A 173 -5.03 -15.81 -6.56
C ASP A 173 -3.85 -16.34 -5.73
N GLU A 174 -3.15 -15.45 -5.01
CA GLU A 174 -2.03 -15.83 -4.15
C GLU A 174 -2.46 -16.56 -2.88
N PHE A 175 -3.64 -16.24 -2.34
CA PHE A 175 -4.02 -16.65 -0.98
C PHE A 175 -5.27 -17.52 -0.89
N LYS A 176 -6.00 -17.81 -1.96
CA LYS A 176 -7.26 -18.58 -1.91
C LYS A 176 -7.14 -19.99 -1.34
N ASP A 177 -5.95 -20.61 -1.49
CA ASP A 177 -5.65 -21.93 -0.96
C ASP A 177 -5.03 -21.89 0.44
N LYS A 178 -4.98 -20.71 1.07
CA LYS A 178 -4.48 -20.53 2.43
C LYS A 178 -5.65 -20.33 3.39
N ASP A 179 -5.49 -20.76 4.62
CA ASP A 179 -6.45 -20.49 5.70
C ASP A 179 -6.33 -19.03 6.18
N ILE A 180 -6.76 -18.12 5.30
CA ILE A 180 -6.73 -16.67 5.50
C ILE A 180 -8.10 -16.10 5.18
N ALA A 181 -8.54 -15.12 5.96
CA ALA A 181 -9.77 -14.38 5.74
C ALA A 181 -9.56 -12.90 6.05
N PHE A 182 -10.31 -12.03 5.38
CA PHE A 182 -10.50 -10.66 5.85
C PHE A 182 -11.55 -10.64 6.95
N LYS A 183 -11.30 -9.86 7.99
CA LYS A 183 -12.25 -9.59 9.05
C LYS A 183 -12.94 -8.25 8.81
N LYS A 184 -14.12 -8.10 9.36
CA LYS A 184 -14.83 -6.80 9.35
C LYS A 184 -13.90 -5.69 9.86
N GLY A 185 -13.73 -4.65 9.04
CA GLY A 185 -12.87 -3.51 9.33
C GLY A 185 -11.45 -3.62 8.79
N ASP A 186 -11.04 -4.80 8.32
CA ASP A 186 -9.72 -4.99 7.70
C ASP A 186 -9.58 -4.15 6.42
N TYR A 187 -8.33 -3.84 6.09
CA TYR A 187 -7.95 -3.14 4.87
C TYR A 187 -7.14 -4.04 3.93
N LEU A 188 -7.22 -3.75 2.62
CA LEU A 188 -6.27 -4.21 1.63
C LEU A 188 -5.77 -3.00 0.84
N LEU A 189 -4.49 -2.64 1.01
CA LEU A 189 -3.81 -1.68 0.15
C LEU A 189 -3.50 -2.32 -1.19
N CYS A 190 -3.71 -1.55 -2.27
CA CYS A 190 -3.80 -2.08 -3.63
C CYS A 190 -2.51 -1.90 -4.46
N GLY A 191 -1.43 -1.40 -3.86
CA GLY A 191 -0.18 -1.11 -4.54
C GLY A 191 -0.12 0.30 -5.12
N SER A 192 1.09 0.77 -5.34
CA SER A 192 1.38 2.14 -5.65
C SER A 192 0.89 2.56 -7.04
N LEU A 193 0.33 3.75 -7.12
CA LEU A 193 -0.05 4.47 -8.35
C LEU A 193 1.08 5.37 -8.86
N ILE A 194 2.15 5.47 -8.08
CA ILE A 194 3.33 6.29 -8.37
C ILE A 194 4.60 5.47 -8.14
N GLN A 195 5.69 5.88 -8.78
CA GLN A 195 6.99 5.38 -8.38
C GLN A 195 7.29 5.82 -6.94
N PRO A 196 7.72 4.92 -6.04
CA PRO A 196 8.03 5.27 -4.66
C PRO A 196 9.00 6.46 -4.60
N TYR A 197 8.66 7.50 -3.83
CA TYR A 197 9.47 8.70 -3.72
C TYR A 197 10.05 8.83 -2.31
N ASN A 198 11.37 9.02 -2.22
CA ASN A 198 12.05 9.12 -0.93
C ASN A 198 11.64 10.39 -0.18
N ILE A 199 11.29 10.24 1.09
CA ILE A 199 10.92 11.34 2.00
C ILE A 199 11.95 11.50 3.10
N LYS A 200 12.04 12.72 3.64
CA LYS A 200 13.06 13.13 4.61
C LYS A 200 12.42 13.79 5.82
N GLU A 201 13.19 13.87 6.89
CA GLU A 201 12.85 14.71 8.05
C GLU A 201 12.57 16.15 7.60
N LYS A 202 11.55 16.78 8.19
CA LYS A 202 11.04 18.13 7.90
C LYS A 202 10.31 18.29 6.57
N ASP A 203 10.05 17.21 5.83
CA ASP A 203 9.20 17.30 4.64
C ASP A 203 7.75 17.65 5.01
N HIS A 204 7.20 18.59 4.25
CA HIS A 204 5.78 18.93 4.26
C HIS A 204 5.15 18.46 2.96
N ILE A 205 4.27 17.48 3.05
CA ILE A 205 3.74 16.73 1.92
C ILE A 205 2.26 17.01 1.76
N ASN A 206 1.87 17.47 0.58
CA ASN A 206 0.48 17.68 0.18
C ASN A 206 0.15 16.81 -1.02
N ILE A 207 -0.90 16.01 -0.91
CA ILE A 207 -1.37 15.15 -1.99
C ILE A 207 -2.83 15.44 -2.29
N ASN A 208 -3.15 15.52 -3.58
CA ASN A 208 -4.51 15.74 -4.04
C ASN A 208 -4.89 14.69 -5.07
N TYR A 209 -5.86 13.86 -4.72
CA TYR A 209 -6.52 12.89 -5.61
C TYR A 209 -7.70 13.56 -6.31
N GLU A 210 -7.42 14.55 -7.17
CA GLU A 210 -8.46 15.29 -7.91
C GLU A 210 -9.70 15.61 -7.05
N ASN A 211 -10.85 15.00 -7.34
CA ASN A 211 -12.11 15.19 -6.60
C ASN A 211 -12.33 14.15 -5.49
N LEU A 212 -11.38 13.25 -5.24
CA LEU A 212 -11.55 12.11 -4.34
C LEU A 212 -11.02 12.36 -2.93
N GLY A 213 -10.07 13.29 -2.76
CA GLY A 213 -9.54 13.59 -1.43
C GLY A 213 -8.16 14.24 -1.44
N LYS A 214 -7.77 14.71 -0.26
CA LYS A 214 -6.50 15.38 -0.03
C LYS A 214 -5.84 14.85 1.22
N PHE A 215 -4.50 14.87 1.23
CA PHE A 215 -3.68 14.55 2.40
C PHE A 215 -2.73 15.71 2.68
N GLU A 216 -2.50 15.94 3.96
CA GLU A 216 -1.47 16.83 4.48
C GLU A 216 -0.66 16.03 5.52
N ILE A 217 0.63 15.85 5.28
CA ILE A 217 1.52 15.03 6.10
C ILE A 217 2.75 15.86 6.42
N LYS A 218 3.13 15.92 7.69
CA LYS A 218 4.40 16.51 8.12
C LYS A 218 5.30 15.42 8.67
N ILE A 219 6.53 15.41 8.21
CA ILE A 219 7.58 14.54 8.74
C ILE A 219 8.37 15.36 9.76
N ILE A 220 8.34 14.96 11.03
CA ILE A 220 8.97 15.68 12.16
C ILE A 220 10.09 14.87 12.80
#